data_825ea9a40ba6d52db624d5967976445f
#
_entry.id   825ea9a40ba6d52db624d5967976445f
#
_cell.length_a   1.000
_cell.length_b   1.000
_cell.length_c   1.000
_cell.angle_alpha   90.00
_cell.angle_beta   90.00
_cell.angle_gamma   90.00
#
_symmetry.space_group_name_H-M   'P 1'
#
loop_
_entity.id
_entity.type
_entity.pdbx_description
1 polymer ?
#
loop_
_entity_poly.entity_id
_entity_poly.type
_entity_poly.pdbx_seq_one_letter_code
_entity_poly.pdbx_strand_id
1 'polypeptide(L)'
;VERDLMKKLADEGCTCGELSNLMRTGEIEGYMLKPMNCPHHIKIYASQSRSYRNLPLRLAEFGTVYRWEQSGEISGMTRVRGFTQDDAHLFVTEDQIAEEVLGCIELVQIIFDKLGMSDYRVRVGLRDPDSDKYVGDPARWDKAEEACRAAAASLGVPWAEEEGEAAF
;
A
#
# COMPACT_ATOMS: atom_id res chain seq x y z
N VAL A 1 22.65 -3.19 12.82
CA VAL A 1 23.58 -2.05 12.69
C VAL A 1 24.41 -2.00 13.96
N GLU A 2 25.71 -1.91 13.83
CA GLU A 2 26.61 -1.74 14.97
C GLU A 2 26.25 -0.45 15.73
N ARG A 3 26.13 -0.55 17.04
CA ARG A 3 25.70 0.56 17.90
C ARG A 3 26.60 1.80 17.75
N ASP A 4 27.89 1.58 17.58
CA ASP A 4 28.87 2.65 17.44
C ASP A 4 28.76 3.35 16.09
N LEU A 5 28.43 2.62 15.02
CA LEU A 5 28.18 3.19 13.71
C LEU A 5 26.92 4.03 13.70
N MET A 6 25.84 3.58 14.32
CA MET A 6 24.60 4.37 14.47
C MET A 6 24.82 5.65 15.26
N LYS A 7 25.63 5.57 16.33
CA LYS A 7 25.97 6.76 17.11
C LYS A 7 26.80 7.73 16.29
N LYS A 8 27.79 7.26 15.57
CA LYS A 8 28.60 8.08 14.67
C LYS A 8 27.74 8.78 13.60
N LEU A 9 26.87 8.04 12.93
CA LEU A 9 25.96 8.59 11.91
C LEU A 9 24.99 9.63 12.50
N ALA A 10 24.51 9.41 13.73
CA ALA A 10 23.66 10.38 14.42
C ALA A 10 24.42 11.66 14.81
N ASP A 11 25.66 11.52 15.29
CA ASP A 11 26.52 12.63 15.68
C ASP A 11 26.97 13.47 14.47
N GLU A 12 27.17 12.82 13.31
CA GLU A 12 27.52 13.46 12.03
C GLU A 12 26.31 14.05 11.30
N GLY A 13 25.09 13.88 11.83
CA GLY A 13 23.86 14.44 11.26
C GLY A 13 23.30 13.64 10.09
N CYS A 14 23.56 12.32 10.02
CA CYS A 14 23.04 11.44 8.98
C CYS A 14 21.51 11.45 8.94
N THR A 15 20.95 11.69 7.78
CA THR A 15 19.52 11.62 7.55
C THR A 15 19.03 10.18 7.39
N CYS A 16 17.73 9.94 7.63
CA CYS A 16 17.12 8.63 7.36
C CYS A 16 17.29 8.18 5.89
N GLY A 17 17.34 9.12 4.96
CA GLY A 17 17.59 8.83 3.55
C GLY A 17 19.00 8.32 3.28
N GLU A 18 20.00 8.92 3.90
CA GLU A 18 21.40 8.49 3.79
C GLU A 18 21.60 7.12 4.42
N LEU A 19 21.04 6.89 5.61
CA LEU A 19 21.07 5.58 6.25
C LEU A 19 20.40 4.49 5.38
N SER A 20 19.27 4.79 4.81
CA SER A 20 18.57 3.88 3.89
C SER A 20 19.41 3.57 2.65
N ASN A 21 20.12 4.56 2.12
CA ASN A 21 21.04 4.39 0.98
C ASN A 21 22.21 3.48 1.32
N LEU A 22 22.87 3.71 2.46
CA LEU A 22 24.00 2.90 2.93
C LEU A 22 23.58 1.42 3.16
N MET A 23 22.36 1.20 3.66
CA MET A 23 21.79 -0.14 3.78
C MET A 23 21.52 -0.78 2.41
N ARG A 24 21.04 0.00 1.44
CA ARG A 24 20.74 -0.47 0.08
C ARG A 24 22.01 -0.82 -0.71
N THR A 25 23.10 -0.07 -0.50
CA THR A 25 24.41 -0.35 -1.13
C THR A 25 25.16 -1.50 -0.47
N GLY A 26 24.67 -2.01 0.67
CA GLY A 26 25.33 -3.08 1.43
C GLY A 26 26.51 -2.60 2.27
N GLU A 27 26.74 -1.29 2.36
CA GLU A 27 27.79 -0.71 3.21
C GLU A 27 27.48 -0.86 4.70
N ILE A 28 26.19 -0.99 5.04
CA ILE A 28 25.71 -1.23 6.40
C ILE A 28 24.67 -2.35 6.38
N GLU A 29 24.85 -3.35 7.21
CA GLU A 29 23.83 -4.34 7.53
C GLU A 29 23.00 -3.90 8.72
N GLY A 30 21.69 -4.17 8.68
CA GLY A 30 20.82 -3.83 9.80
C GLY A 30 19.37 -4.24 9.61
N TYR A 31 18.59 -3.98 10.63
CA TYR A 31 17.16 -4.24 10.67
C TYR A 31 16.42 -2.94 10.95
N MET A 32 15.27 -2.81 10.33
CA MET A 32 14.34 -1.73 10.64
C MET A 32 12.93 -2.28 10.84
N LEU A 33 12.13 -1.56 11.60
CA LEU A 33 10.71 -1.87 11.73
C LEU A 33 10.02 -1.65 10.38
N LYS A 34 9.27 -2.64 9.91
CA LYS A 34 8.63 -2.57 8.60
C LYS A 34 7.46 -1.56 8.62
N PRO A 35 7.42 -0.60 7.69
CA PRO A 35 6.30 0.34 7.58
C PRO A 35 5.15 -0.18 6.72
N MET A 36 5.39 -1.22 5.92
CA MET A 36 4.44 -1.80 4.95
C MET A 36 4.70 -3.30 4.78
N ASN A 37 3.66 -4.06 4.43
CA ASN A 37 3.77 -5.49 4.11
C ASN A 37 4.05 -5.73 2.61
N CYS A 38 3.78 -4.76 1.74
CA CYS A 38 3.91 -4.87 0.29
C CYS A 38 5.27 -5.43 -0.18
N PRO A 39 6.44 -4.94 0.30
CA PRO A 39 7.74 -5.46 -0.12
C PRO A 39 7.93 -6.95 0.18
N HIS A 40 7.34 -7.45 1.28
CA HIS A 40 7.42 -8.86 1.64
C HIS A 40 6.60 -9.72 0.70
N HIS A 41 5.34 -9.34 0.41
CA HIS A 41 4.48 -10.05 -0.53
C HIS A 41 5.08 -10.06 -1.94
N ILE A 42 5.67 -8.95 -2.40
CA ILE A 42 6.38 -8.87 -3.68
C ILE A 42 7.57 -9.86 -3.71
N LYS A 43 8.35 -9.94 -2.64
CA LYS A 43 9.45 -10.91 -2.54
C LYS A 43 8.97 -12.35 -2.49
N ILE A 44 7.87 -12.64 -1.79
CA ILE A 44 7.24 -13.96 -1.79
C ILE A 44 6.76 -14.31 -3.21
N TYR A 45 6.12 -13.38 -3.90
CA TYR A 45 5.72 -13.60 -5.29
C TYR A 45 6.92 -13.89 -6.18
N ALA A 46 8.00 -13.13 -6.07
CA ALA A 46 9.22 -13.26 -6.88
C ALA A 46 10.10 -14.47 -6.49
N SER A 47 9.87 -15.11 -5.35
CA SER A 47 10.70 -16.24 -4.87
C SER A 47 10.59 -17.51 -5.70
N GLN A 48 9.59 -17.60 -6.57
CA GLN A 48 9.33 -18.75 -7.43
C GLN A 48 9.02 -18.28 -8.85
N SER A 49 9.46 -19.04 -9.85
CA SER A 49 9.03 -18.83 -11.23
C SER A 49 7.53 -19.13 -11.37
N ARG A 50 6.80 -18.17 -11.92
CA ARG A 50 5.34 -18.25 -12.08
C ARG A 50 4.94 -18.04 -13.52
N SER A 51 3.91 -18.73 -13.94
CA SER A 51 3.26 -18.51 -15.23
C SER A 51 2.09 -17.54 -15.05
N TYR A 52 1.75 -16.78 -16.09
CA TYR A 52 0.52 -15.99 -16.13
C TYR A 52 -0.74 -16.82 -15.83
N ARG A 53 -0.70 -18.13 -16.07
CA ARG A 53 -1.80 -19.06 -15.75
C ARG A 53 -1.98 -19.29 -14.25
N ASN A 54 -1.03 -18.87 -13.42
CA ASN A 54 -1.15 -18.92 -11.97
C ASN A 54 -1.82 -17.68 -11.37
N LEU A 55 -2.19 -16.72 -12.22
CA LEU A 55 -2.89 -15.52 -11.82
C LEU A 55 -4.41 -15.71 -11.95
N PRO A 56 -5.21 -15.11 -11.09
CA PRO A 56 -4.82 -14.22 -10.00
C PRO A 56 -4.18 -14.97 -8.83
N LEU A 57 -3.15 -14.39 -8.21
CA LEU A 57 -2.57 -14.88 -6.97
C LEU A 57 -2.85 -13.87 -5.86
N ARG A 58 -3.50 -14.30 -4.80
CA ARG A 58 -3.88 -13.48 -3.66
C ARG A 58 -3.06 -13.88 -2.44
N LEU A 59 -2.31 -12.95 -1.86
CA LEU A 59 -1.55 -13.14 -0.63
C LEU A 59 -2.15 -12.25 0.45
N ALA A 60 -2.46 -12.82 1.61
CA ALA A 60 -3.02 -12.08 2.74
C ALA A 60 -2.31 -12.46 4.03
N GLU A 61 -2.20 -11.50 4.94
CA GLU A 61 -1.64 -11.68 6.27
C GLU A 61 -2.28 -10.74 7.29
N PHE A 62 -2.21 -11.10 8.56
CA PHE A 62 -2.36 -10.14 9.65
C PHE A 62 -0.99 -9.58 9.98
N GLY A 63 -0.63 -8.49 9.29
CA GLY A 63 0.71 -7.92 9.30
C GLY A 63 0.83 -6.72 10.22
N THR A 64 1.72 -6.77 11.21
CA THR A 64 2.03 -5.62 12.05
C THR A 64 3.03 -4.73 11.35
N VAL A 65 2.72 -3.43 11.27
CA VAL A 65 3.53 -2.39 10.66
C VAL A 65 3.80 -1.27 11.64
N TYR A 66 4.91 -0.53 11.41
CA TYR A 66 5.35 0.56 12.26
C TYR A 66 5.69 1.77 11.41
N ARG A 67 5.11 2.91 11.74
CA ARG A 67 5.32 4.14 11.01
C ARG A 67 5.79 5.23 11.95
N TRP A 68 6.73 6.04 11.56
CA TRP A 68 7.26 7.10 12.41
C TRP A 68 6.27 8.21 12.67
N GLU A 69 5.34 8.50 11.85
CA GLU A 69 4.38 9.62 11.92
C GLU A 69 4.97 10.90 12.55
N GLN A 70 4.82 12.02 11.90
CA GLN A 70 5.38 13.26 12.40
C GLN A 70 4.60 13.78 13.63
N SER A 71 5.21 14.71 14.37
CA SER A 71 4.55 15.36 15.50
C SER A 71 3.31 16.14 15.03
N GLY A 72 2.17 15.90 15.69
CA GLY A 72 0.87 16.50 15.31
C GLY A 72 0.01 15.65 14.38
N GLU A 73 0.55 14.58 13.76
CA GLU A 73 -0.23 13.70 12.88
C GLU A 73 -0.96 12.59 13.65
N ILE A 74 -0.45 12.21 14.81
CA ILE A 74 -1.04 11.15 15.64
C ILE A 74 -2.38 11.62 16.20
N SER A 75 -3.44 10.84 15.97
CA SER A 75 -4.79 11.20 16.41
C SER A 75 -5.55 9.97 16.92
N GLY A 76 -5.70 9.88 18.23
CA GLY A 76 -6.47 8.82 18.91
C GLY A 76 -6.07 7.43 18.42
N MET A 77 -7.06 6.62 18.02
CA MET A 77 -6.86 5.31 17.41
C MET A 77 -6.87 5.33 15.88
N THR A 78 -7.11 6.48 15.24
CA THR A 78 -7.23 6.58 13.79
C THR A 78 -5.89 6.70 13.09
N ARG A 79 -4.89 7.31 13.76
CA ARG A 79 -3.53 7.42 13.24
C ARG A 79 -2.51 7.15 14.32
N VAL A 80 -1.89 5.99 14.28
CA VAL A 80 -0.98 5.45 15.31
C VAL A 80 0.34 5.00 14.70
N ARG A 81 1.38 4.87 15.52
CA ARG A 81 2.73 4.47 15.09
C ARG A 81 2.92 2.98 14.89
N GLY A 82 2.08 2.16 15.48
CA GLY A 82 2.14 0.71 15.33
C GLY A 82 0.75 0.11 15.34
N PHE A 83 0.44 -0.73 14.35
CA PHE A 83 -0.86 -1.39 14.22
C PHE A 83 -0.74 -2.65 13.39
N THR A 84 -1.72 -3.53 13.54
CA THR A 84 -1.84 -4.74 12.74
C THR A 84 -2.92 -4.53 11.69
N GLN A 85 -2.58 -4.81 10.45
CA GLN A 85 -3.50 -4.76 9.31
C GLN A 85 -3.91 -6.17 8.91
N ASP A 86 -5.18 -6.32 8.56
CA ASP A 86 -5.66 -7.37 7.67
C ASP A 86 -5.33 -6.89 6.25
N ASP A 87 -4.22 -7.35 5.72
CA ASP A 87 -3.59 -6.80 4.53
C ASP A 87 -3.45 -7.86 3.45
N ALA A 88 -3.74 -7.50 2.22
CA ALA A 88 -3.67 -8.39 1.08
C ALA A 88 -3.05 -7.70 -0.14
N HIS A 89 -2.33 -8.49 -0.93
CA HIS A 89 -1.77 -8.08 -2.22
C HIS A 89 -2.19 -9.06 -3.29
N LEU A 90 -2.80 -8.54 -4.33
CA LEU A 90 -3.32 -9.31 -5.45
C LEU A 90 -2.40 -9.12 -6.65
N PHE A 91 -1.87 -10.21 -7.17
CA PHE A 91 -1.07 -10.25 -8.39
C PHE A 91 -1.96 -10.74 -9.53
N VAL A 92 -2.16 -9.89 -10.52
CA VAL A 92 -3.18 -10.07 -11.55
C VAL A 92 -2.65 -9.67 -12.94
N THR A 93 -3.32 -10.14 -13.99
CA THR A 93 -3.18 -9.56 -15.33
C THR A 93 -4.10 -8.35 -15.48
N GLU A 94 -3.85 -7.48 -16.47
CA GLU A 94 -4.63 -6.25 -16.66
C GLU A 94 -6.14 -6.53 -16.85
N ASP A 95 -6.48 -7.61 -17.51
CA ASP A 95 -7.87 -8.04 -17.74
C ASP A 95 -8.59 -8.55 -16.48
N GLN A 96 -7.85 -8.94 -15.44
CA GLN A 96 -8.39 -9.41 -14.18
C GLN A 96 -8.63 -8.29 -13.16
N ILE A 97 -8.12 -7.07 -13.38
CA ILE A 97 -8.18 -5.97 -12.41
C ILE A 97 -9.61 -5.68 -11.97
N ALA A 98 -10.53 -5.53 -12.91
CA ALA A 98 -11.91 -5.16 -12.61
C ALA A 98 -12.61 -6.20 -11.71
N GLU A 99 -12.43 -7.48 -11.99
CA GLU A 99 -13.01 -8.58 -11.20
C GLU A 99 -12.43 -8.62 -9.79
N GLU A 100 -11.12 -8.46 -9.65
CA GLU A 100 -10.46 -8.48 -8.35
C GLU A 100 -10.80 -7.26 -7.48
N VAL A 101 -10.97 -6.09 -8.08
CA VAL A 101 -11.45 -4.89 -7.37
C VAL A 101 -12.87 -5.12 -6.84
N LEU A 102 -13.77 -5.69 -7.64
CA LEU A 102 -15.13 -6.04 -7.19
C LEU A 102 -15.09 -7.06 -6.05
N GLY A 103 -14.22 -8.07 -6.12
CA GLY A 103 -14.05 -9.04 -5.04
C GLY A 103 -13.56 -8.41 -3.72
N CYS A 104 -12.67 -7.42 -3.80
CA CYS A 104 -12.24 -6.64 -2.62
C CYS A 104 -13.41 -5.86 -2.01
N ILE A 105 -14.22 -5.24 -2.84
CA ILE A 105 -15.40 -4.48 -2.41
C ILE A 105 -16.42 -5.39 -1.74
N GLU A 106 -16.69 -6.56 -2.32
CA GLU A 106 -17.60 -7.56 -1.73
C GLU A 106 -17.12 -7.99 -0.33
N LEU A 107 -15.81 -8.23 -0.16
CA LEU A 107 -15.24 -8.53 1.15
C LEU A 107 -15.46 -7.40 2.16
N VAL A 108 -15.25 -6.15 1.75
CA VAL A 108 -15.51 -4.97 2.61
C VAL A 108 -16.99 -4.91 3.01
N GLN A 109 -17.90 -5.14 2.09
CA GLN A 109 -19.35 -5.16 2.38
C GLN A 109 -19.72 -6.25 3.38
N ILE A 110 -19.18 -7.47 3.22
CA ILE A 110 -19.39 -8.57 4.16
C ILE A 110 -18.94 -8.16 5.58
N ILE A 111 -17.80 -7.52 5.71
CA ILE A 111 -17.27 -7.07 7.00
C ILE A 111 -18.14 -5.96 7.58
N PHE A 112 -18.52 -4.97 6.78
CA PHE A 112 -19.38 -3.86 7.23
C PHE A 112 -20.74 -4.35 7.69
N ASP A 113 -21.34 -5.28 6.98
CA ASP A 113 -22.62 -5.90 7.38
C ASP A 113 -22.50 -6.62 8.72
N LYS A 114 -21.40 -7.36 8.94
CA LYS A 114 -21.15 -8.06 10.21
C LYS A 114 -20.94 -7.11 11.38
N LEU A 115 -20.36 -5.94 11.13
CA LEU A 115 -20.12 -4.90 12.13
C LEU A 115 -21.28 -3.94 12.29
N GLY A 116 -22.35 -4.05 11.48
CA GLY A 116 -23.49 -3.12 11.49
C GLY A 116 -23.14 -1.73 10.96
N MET A 117 -22.13 -1.61 10.12
CA MET A 117 -21.67 -0.35 9.54
C MET A 117 -22.32 -0.13 8.17
N SER A 118 -23.53 0.45 8.17
CA SER A 118 -24.31 0.69 6.94
C SER A 118 -24.12 2.07 6.32
N ASP A 119 -23.57 3.02 7.08
CA ASP A 119 -23.33 4.39 6.61
C ASP A 119 -21.84 4.59 6.27
N TYR A 120 -21.50 4.51 5.00
CA TYR A 120 -20.14 4.72 4.50
C TYR A 120 -20.15 5.50 3.18
N ARG A 121 -19.01 6.09 2.85
CA ARG A 121 -18.81 6.82 1.59
C ARG A 121 -17.73 6.13 0.79
N VAL A 122 -17.93 6.09 -0.52
CA VAL A 122 -16.94 5.57 -1.48
C VAL A 122 -16.22 6.75 -2.14
N ARG A 123 -14.89 6.70 -2.14
CA ARG A 123 -14.04 7.67 -2.84
C ARG A 123 -13.04 6.91 -3.68
N VAL A 124 -12.87 7.36 -4.91
CA VAL A 124 -11.86 6.85 -5.84
C VAL A 124 -10.72 7.87 -5.86
N GLY A 125 -9.59 7.51 -5.27
CA GLY A 125 -8.38 8.31 -5.36
C GLY A 125 -7.76 8.18 -6.74
N LEU A 126 -7.60 9.31 -7.43
CA LEU A 126 -6.97 9.40 -8.74
C LEU A 126 -5.57 9.99 -8.60
N ARG A 127 -4.69 9.70 -9.56
CA ARG A 127 -3.40 10.40 -9.63
C ARG A 127 -3.63 11.87 -10.00
N ASP A 128 -2.66 12.69 -9.61
CA ASP A 128 -2.46 14.02 -10.17
C ASP A 128 -1.41 13.90 -11.30
N PRO A 129 -1.78 14.13 -12.57
CA PRO A 129 -0.88 13.97 -13.70
C PRO A 129 0.35 14.90 -13.65
N ASP A 130 0.25 16.01 -12.93
CA ASP A 130 1.30 17.02 -12.81
C ASP A 130 2.24 16.76 -11.62
N SER A 131 1.99 15.70 -10.85
CA SER A 131 2.78 15.35 -9.68
C SER A 131 3.81 14.26 -9.96
N ASP A 132 5.07 14.49 -9.58
CA ASP A 132 6.17 13.51 -9.65
C ASP A 132 6.00 12.33 -8.68
N LYS A 133 4.97 12.34 -7.83
CA LYS A 133 4.65 11.28 -6.88
C LYS A 133 4.28 9.98 -7.60
N TYR A 134 3.61 10.07 -8.74
CA TYR A 134 3.04 8.93 -9.45
C TYR A 134 3.97 8.47 -10.56
N VAL A 135 4.59 7.31 -10.36
CA VAL A 135 5.54 6.73 -11.31
C VAL A 135 4.88 5.61 -12.13
N GLY A 136 5.40 5.37 -13.33
CA GLY A 136 4.96 4.30 -14.20
C GLY A 136 4.37 4.79 -15.52
N ASP A 137 3.82 3.85 -16.27
CA ASP A 137 3.22 4.13 -17.58
C ASP A 137 1.85 4.80 -17.42
N PRO A 138 1.63 6.03 -17.97
CA PRO A 138 0.35 6.71 -17.91
C PRO A 138 -0.83 5.88 -18.43
N ALA A 139 -0.63 5.10 -19.49
CA ALA A 139 -1.69 4.27 -20.05
C ALA A 139 -2.16 3.15 -19.12
N ARG A 140 -1.27 2.65 -18.27
CA ARG A 140 -1.63 1.67 -17.22
C ARG A 140 -2.40 2.32 -16.09
N TRP A 141 -2.03 3.54 -15.71
CA TRP A 141 -2.77 4.34 -14.75
C TRP A 141 -4.20 4.60 -15.23
N ASP A 142 -4.37 5.02 -16.49
CA ASP A 142 -5.69 5.29 -17.08
C ASP A 142 -6.60 4.06 -16.99
N LYS A 143 -6.07 2.87 -17.33
CA LYS A 143 -6.82 1.62 -17.22
C LYS A 143 -7.19 1.25 -15.78
N ALA A 144 -6.27 1.43 -14.85
CA ALA A 144 -6.51 1.12 -13.44
C ALA A 144 -7.57 2.06 -12.84
N GLU A 145 -7.46 3.35 -13.11
CA GLU A 145 -8.43 4.35 -12.67
C GLU A 145 -9.81 4.10 -13.26
N GLU A 146 -9.90 3.75 -14.55
CA GLU A 146 -11.19 3.40 -15.20
C GLU A 146 -11.81 2.15 -14.56
N ALA A 147 -11.01 1.13 -14.24
CA ALA A 147 -11.50 -0.06 -13.55
C ALA A 147 -12.03 0.27 -12.15
N CYS A 148 -11.35 1.17 -11.42
CA CYS A 148 -11.82 1.64 -10.10
C CYS A 148 -13.13 2.44 -10.20
N ARG A 149 -13.25 3.33 -11.20
CA ARG A 149 -14.49 4.08 -11.47
C ARG A 149 -15.65 3.14 -11.78
N ALA A 150 -15.44 2.18 -12.67
CA ALA A 150 -16.45 1.20 -13.05
C ALA A 150 -16.90 0.36 -11.84
N ALA A 151 -15.97 -0.07 -11.00
CA ALA A 151 -16.27 -0.79 -9.77
C ALA A 151 -17.06 0.08 -8.79
N ALA A 152 -16.66 1.34 -8.55
CA ALA A 152 -17.39 2.27 -7.69
C ALA A 152 -18.82 2.53 -8.19
N ALA A 153 -18.99 2.74 -9.49
CA ALA A 153 -20.30 2.94 -10.11
C ALA A 153 -21.22 1.72 -9.95
N SER A 154 -20.68 0.51 -9.93
CA SER A 154 -21.46 -0.73 -9.78
C SER A 154 -22.04 -0.94 -8.39
N LEU A 155 -21.55 -0.23 -7.37
CA LEU A 155 -21.99 -0.38 -5.98
C LEU A 155 -23.40 0.17 -5.69
N GLY A 156 -23.92 1.04 -6.55
CA GLY A 156 -25.23 1.67 -6.34
C GLY A 156 -25.29 2.63 -5.15
N VAL A 157 -24.15 3.02 -4.58
CA VAL A 157 -24.05 4.02 -3.51
C VAL A 157 -23.38 5.30 -4.05
N PRO A 158 -23.60 6.46 -3.39
CA PRO A 158 -22.91 7.68 -3.80
C PRO A 158 -21.40 7.53 -3.68
N TRP A 159 -20.69 7.93 -4.71
CA TRP A 159 -19.23 7.95 -4.73
C TRP A 159 -18.71 9.25 -5.31
N ALA A 160 -17.43 9.56 -5.05
CA ALA A 160 -16.75 10.75 -5.51
C ALA A 160 -15.32 10.42 -5.95
N GLU A 161 -14.76 11.26 -6.81
CA GLU A 161 -13.37 11.21 -7.23
C GLU A 161 -12.56 12.22 -6.41
N GLU A 162 -11.32 11.85 -6.06
CA GLU A 162 -10.37 12.73 -5.38
C GLU A 162 -9.03 12.68 -6.11
N GLU A 163 -8.71 13.75 -6.82
CA GLU A 163 -7.45 13.91 -7.54
C GLU A 163 -6.28 14.09 -6.56
N GLY A 164 -5.14 13.44 -6.86
CA GLY A 164 -3.95 13.48 -6.00
C GLY A 164 -3.97 12.51 -4.83
N GLU A 165 -5.05 11.78 -4.62
CA GLU A 165 -5.23 10.87 -3.48
C GLU A 165 -4.96 9.39 -3.81
N ALA A 166 -4.51 9.08 -5.03
CA ALA A 166 -4.05 7.74 -5.36
C ALA A 166 -2.83 7.34 -4.50
N ALA A 167 -2.72 6.06 -4.20
CA ALA A 167 -1.78 5.57 -3.19
C ALA A 167 -0.30 5.72 -3.59
N PHE A 168 0.08 5.57 -4.83
CA PHE A 168 1.47 5.70 -5.33
C PHE A 168 1.45 6.02 -6.81
#